data_e44ef43bb1703fba7e4dfa63045072e3
#
_entry.id   e44ef43bb1703fba7e4dfa63045072e3
#
_cell.length_a   1.000
_cell.length_b   1.000
_cell.length_c   1.000
_cell.angle_alpha   90.00
_cell.angle_beta   90.00
_cell.angle_gamma   90.00
#
_symmetry.space_group_name_H-M   'P 1'
#
loop_
_entity.id
_entity.type
_entity.pdbx_description
1 polymer ?
#
loop_
_entity_poly.entity_id
_entity_poly.type
_entity_poly.pdbx_seq_one_letter_code
_entity_poly.pdbx_strand_id
1 'polypeptide(L)'
;MDHPLERYALRPARLPQEWSAYHAIRRDAIFSVLLPDQAYDEHDPDEFRHRHLPHVLVRDGESIGTVRIDLVGESQAGLRLIAIRRDLQRQGHGSVLLRLAERAARGLGRTEIVINAHPTSLSFYLANGYREGEWRDAAPLPANLIRVGKRLS
;
A
#
# COMPACT_ATOMS: atom_id res chain seq x y z
N MET A 1 16.05 1.17 13.07
CA MET A 1 17.03 1.07 11.98
C MET A 1 16.78 2.21 11.01
N ASP A 2 17.81 2.96 10.69
CA ASP A 2 17.70 4.10 9.81
C ASP A 2 17.93 3.67 8.36
N HIS A 3 16.94 3.96 7.49
CA HIS A 3 17.01 3.62 6.07
C HIS A 3 17.04 4.91 5.25
N PRO A 4 18.17 5.23 4.61
CA PRO A 4 18.26 6.40 3.74
C PRO A 4 17.24 6.30 2.60
N LEU A 5 16.41 7.32 2.44
CA LEU A 5 15.36 7.31 1.42
C LEU A 5 15.91 7.29 -0.01
N GLU A 6 17.12 7.81 -0.24
CA GLU A 6 17.75 7.81 -1.56
C GLU A 6 18.06 6.43 -2.11
N ARG A 7 18.05 5.38 -1.25
CA ARG A 7 18.22 4.00 -1.70
C ARG A 7 16.93 3.39 -2.23
N TYR A 8 15.81 4.08 -2.04
CA TYR A 8 14.49 3.59 -2.38
C TYR A 8 13.86 4.42 -3.48
N ALA A 9 12.99 3.80 -4.25
CA ALA A 9 12.08 4.49 -5.16
C ALA A 9 10.72 3.81 -5.14
N LEU A 10 9.66 4.59 -5.13
CA LEU A 10 8.31 4.08 -5.34
C LEU A 10 7.96 4.34 -6.80
N ARG A 11 7.76 3.29 -7.58
CA ARG A 11 7.58 3.37 -9.02
C ARG A 11 6.21 2.85 -9.44
N PRO A 12 5.50 3.54 -10.34
CA PRO A 12 4.32 2.94 -10.95
C PRO A 12 4.69 1.62 -11.63
N ALA A 13 3.85 0.61 -11.47
CA ALA A 13 4.06 -0.68 -12.12
C ALA A 13 3.75 -0.54 -13.62
N ARG A 14 4.77 -0.58 -14.46
CA ARG A 14 4.65 -0.40 -15.92
C ARG A 14 5.38 -1.48 -16.71
N LEU A 15 6.57 -1.86 -16.26
CA LEU A 15 7.38 -2.84 -16.97
C LEU A 15 6.97 -4.27 -16.58
N PRO A 16 7.18 -5.26 -17.47
CA PRO A 16 6.82 -6.64 -17.17
C PRO A 16 7.42 -7.17 -15.87
N GLN A 17 8.68 -6.84 -15.58
CA GLN A 17 9.32 -7.28 -14.33
C GLN A 17 8.73 -6.60 -13.09
N GLU A 18 8.24 -5.36 -13.23
CA GLU A 18 7.55 -4.66 -12.14
C GLU A 18 6.21 -5.31 -11.84
N TRP A 19 5.43 -5.62 -12.88
CA TRP A 19 4.15 -6.33 -12.73
C TRP A 19 4.36 -7.74 -12.15
N SER A 20 5.37 -8.45 -12.61
CA SER A 20 5.69 -9.77 -12.11
C SER A 20 6.01 -9.74 -10.60
N ALA A 21 6.84 -8.78 -10.18
CA ALA A 21 7.17 -8.61 -8.75
C ALA A 21 5.94 -8.17 -7.95
N TYR A 22 5.15 -7.26 -8.47
CA TYR A 22 3.92 -6.77 -7.85
C TYR A 22 2.97 -7.92 -7.50
N HIS A 23 2.71 -8.79 -8.46
CA HIS A 23 1.82 -9.93 -8.24
C HIS A 23 2.43 -10.98 -7.32
N ALA A 24 3.72 -11.28 -7.48
CA ALA A 24 4.40 -12.28 -6.64
C ALA A 24 4.42 -11.85 -5.16
N ILE A 25 4.73 -10.60 -4.89
CA ILE A 25 4.75 -10.08 -3.51
C ILE A 25 3.36 -10.11 -2.89
N ARG A 26 2.34 -9.66 -3.60
CA ARG A 26 0.97 -9.66 -3.10
C ARG A 26 0.45 -11.07 -2.83
N ARG A 27 0.70 -11.99 -3.77
CA ARG A 27 0.31 -13.39 -3.62
C ARG A 27 0.95 -14.01 -2.39
N ASP A 28 2.25 -13.82 -2.22
CA ASP A 28 3.00 -14.44 -1.14
C ASP A 28 2.78 -13.77 0.23
N ALA A 29 2.80 -12.44 0.29
CA ALA A 29 2.77 -11.72 1.56
C ALA A 29 1.35 -11.40 2.06
N ILE A 30 0.36 -11.33 1.17
CA ILE A 30 -1.02 -10.99 1.55
C ILE A 30 -1.93 -12.20 1.41
N PHE A 31 -2.09 -12.72 0.19
CA PHE A 31 -3.12 -13.71 -0.09
C PHE A 31 -2.84 -15.05 0.58
N SER A 32 -1.60 -15.53 0.55
CA SER A 32 -1.27 -16.80 1.19
C SER A 32 -1.30 -16.74 2.72
N VAL A 33 -1.20 -15.56 3.32
CA VAL A 33 -1.17 -15.36 4.78
C VAL A 33 -2.53 -14.94 5.32
N LEU A 34 -3.16 -13.92 4.72
CA LEU A 34 -4.38 -13.30 5.23
C LEU A 34 -5.64 -13.82 4.54
N LEU A 35 -5.53 -14.31 3.31
CA LEU A 35 -6.65 -14.74 2.49
C LEU A 35 -6.38 -16.10 1.84
N PRO A 36 -6.04 -17.13 2.64
CA PRO A 36 -5.58 -18.41 2.09
C PRO A 36 -6.64 -19.15 1.27
N ASP A 37 -7.93 -18.88 1.50
CA ASP A 37 -9.03 -19.52 0.77
C ASP A 37 -9.45 -18.72 -0.47
N GLN A 38 -8.82 -17.60 -0.74
CA GLN A 38 -9.14 -16.73 -1.87
C GLN A 38 -8.10 -16.88 -2.97
N ALA A 39 -8.55 -17.19 -4.19
CA ALA A 39 -7.66 -17.27 -5.34
C ALA A 39 -7.16 -15.88 -5.71
N TYR A 40 -5.87 -15.76 -5.98
CA TYR A 40 -5.27 -14.52 -6.46
C TYR A 40 -5.48 -14.40 -7.97
N ASP A 41 -6.06 -13.29 -8.42
CA ASP A 41 -6.32 -13.03 -9.83
C ASP A 41 -5.48 -11.85 -10.33
N GLU A 42 -4.49 -12.15 -11.17
CA GLU A 42 -3.63 -11.12 -11.79
C GLU A 42 -4.40 -10.23 -12.76
N HIS A 43 -5.57 -10.67 -13.22
CA HIS A 43 -6.40 -9.98 -14.20
C HIS A 43 -7.66 -9.38 -13.59
N ASP A 44 -7.69 -9.20 -12.27
CA ASP A 44 -8.81 -8.58 -11.59
C ASP A 44 -9.08 -7.20 -12.20
N PRO A 45 -10.30 -6.95 -12.72
CA PRO A 45 -10.61 -5.65 -13.34
C PRO A 45 -10.42 -4.46 -12.41
N ASP A 46 -10.55 -4.65 -11.11
CA ASP A 46 -10.36 -3.59 -10.12
C ASP A 46 -8.94 -3.01 -10.17
N GLU A 47 -7.96 -3.83 -10.52
CA GLU A 47 -6.57 -3.40 -10.66
C GLU A 47 -6.36 -2.39 -11.78
N PHE A 48 -7.19 -2.43 -12.81
CA PHE A 48 -7.01 -1.65 -14.03
C PHE A 48 -7.92 -0.44 -14.14
N ARG A 49 -8.61 -0.07 -13.06
CA ARG A 49 -9.39 1.17 -13.03
C ARG A 49 -8.44 2.36 -13.13
N HIS A 50 -8.82 3.39 -13.90
CA HIS A 50 -7.93 4.53 -14.18
C HIS A 50 -7.51 5.31 -12.94
N ARG A 51 -8.29 5.23 -11.84
CA ARG A 51 -7.98 5.90 -10.57
C ARG A 51 -7.26 4.99 -9.58
N HIS A 52 -6.93 3.79 -9.98
CA HIS A 52 -6.15 2.82 -9.20
C HIS A 52 -4.74 2.79 -9.76
N LEU A 53 -3.76 3.12 -8.92
CA LEU A 53 -2.37 3.34 -9.34
C LEU A 53 -1.46 2.34 -8.65
N PRO A 54 -1.23 1.16 -9.27
CA PRO A 54 -0.32 0.16 -8.71
C PRO A 54 1.13 0.65 -8.71
N HIS A 55 1.83 0.41 -7.60
CA HIS A 55 3.23 0.80 -7.42
C HIS A 55 4.05 -0.33 -6.83
N VAL A 56 5.33 -0.35 -7.15
CA VAL A 56 6.32 -1.21 -6.51
C VAL A 56 7.32 -0.35 -5.75
N LEU A 57 7.74 -0.83 -4.58
CA LEU A 57 8.83 -0.24 -3.83
C LEU A 57 10.12 -0.93 -4.27
N VAL A 58 11.06 -0.14 -4.77
CA VAL A 58 12.36 -0.61 -5.23
C VAL A 58 13.43 -0.13 -4.27
N ARG A 59 14.34 -1.03 -3.88
CA ARG A 59 15.50 -0.71 -3.07
C ARG A 59 16.73 -1.29 -3.75
N ASP A 60 17.70 -0.42 -4.05
CA ASP A 60 18.94 -0.82 -4.74
C ASP A 60 18.64 -1.63 -6.02
N GLY A 61 17.63 -1.22 -6.78
CA GLY A 61 17.25 -1.86 -8.04
C GLY A 61 16.36 -3.10 -7.92
N GLU A 62 16.02 -3.53 -6.71
CA GLU A 62 15.21 -4.73 -6.47
C GLU A 62 13.83 -4.36 -5.96
N SER A 63 12.77 -4.94 -6.54
CA SER A 63 11.40 -4.74 -6.08
C SER A 63 11.17 -5.53 -4.78
N ILE A 64 10.85 -4.82 -3.70
CA ILE A 64 10.69 -5.41 -2.37
C ILE A 64 9.32 -5.18 -1.74
N GLY A 65 8.49 -4.34 -2.33
CA GLY A 65 7.19 -4.05 -1.75
C GLY A 65 6.18 -3.58 -2.79
N THR A 66 4.93 -3.50 -2.36
CA THR A 66 3.81 -3.09 -3.22
C THR A 66 2.86 -2.18 -2.48
N VAL A 67 2.21 -1.29 -3.21
CA VAL A 67 1.04 -0.55 -2.76
C VAL A 67 0.23 -0.12 -3.98
N ARG A 68 -1.09 -0.16 -3.87
CA ARG A 68 -1.96 0.49 -4.85
C ARG A 68 -2.50 1.78 -4.24
N ILE A 69 -2.28 2.88 -4.93
CA ILE A 69 -2.80 4.18 -4.54
C ILE A 69 -4.11 4.40 -5.28
N ASP A 70 -5.22 4.41 -4.56
CA ASP A 70 -6.55 4.62 -5.13
C ASP A 70 -6.95 6.07 -4.90
N LEU A 71 -7.25 6.80 -5.96
CA LEU A 71 -7.72 8.18 -5.85
C LEU A 71 -9.20 8.16 -5.52
N VAL A 72 -9.54 8.70 -4.33
CA VAL A 72 -10.91 8.71 -3.82
C VAL A 72 -11.40 10.16 -3.73
N GLY A 73 -12.51 10.46 -4.40
CA GLY A 73 -13.00 11.83 -4.48
C GLY A 73 -11.94 12.78 -4.99
N GLU A 74 -11.88 13.99 -4.43
CA GLU A 74 -10.92 15.01 -4.86
C GLU A 74 -9.72 15.14 -3.92
N SER A 75 -9.83 14.70 -2.67
CA SER A 75 -8.82 14.99 -1.65
C SER A 75 -8.20 13.77 -0.98
N GLN A 76 -8.79 12.58 -1.14
CA GLN A 76 -8.29 11.39 -0.47
C GLN A 76 -7.53 10.46 -1.39
N ALA A 77 -6.58 9.74 -0.81
CA ALA A 77 -5.97 8.58 -1.42
C ALA A 77 -6.14 7.38 -0.48
N GLY A 78 -6.68 6.30 -1.02
CA GLY A 78 -6.70 5.01 -0.32
C GLY A 78 -5.42 4.26 -0.63
N LEU A 79 -4.74 3.75 0.40
CA LEU A 79 -3.63 2.84 0.19
C LEU A 79 -4.13 1.42 0.37
N ARG A 80 -3.97 0.61 -0.66
CA ARG A 80 -4.51 -0.75 -0.70
C ARG A 80 -3.40 -1.76 -0.92
N LEU A 81 -3.58 -2.94 -0.32
CA LEU A 81 -2.72 -4.08 -0.60
C LEU A 81 -1.24 -3.75 -0.39
N ILE A 82 -0.95 -3.14 0.75
CA ILE A 82 0.41 -2.78 1.17
C ILE A 82 1.12 -4.06 1.61
N ALA A 83 2.26 -4.32 1.02
CA ALA A 83 3.04 -5.52 1.37
C ALA A 83 4.53 -5.29 1.18
N ILE A 84 5.32 -5.93 2.05
CA ILE A 84 6.77 -6.09 1.89
C ILE A 84 7.03 -7.58 1.70
N ARG A 85 8.00 -7.93 0.86
CA ARG A 85 8.44 -9.33 0.69
C ARG A 85 8.63 -9.98 2.06
N ARG A 86 8.18 -11.21 2.21
CA ARG A 86 8.17 -11.90 3.52
C ARG A 86 9.55 -12.00 4.13
N ASP A 87 10.56 -12.24 3.30
CA ASP A 87 11.95 -12.36 3.77
C ASP A 87 12.56 -11.03 4.21
N LEU A 88 11.91 -9.90 3.92
CA LEU A 88 12.38 -8.56 4.27
C LEU A 88 11.48 -7.84 5.26
N GLN A 89 10.50 -8.51 5.82
CA GLN A 89 9.61 -7.90 6.81
C GLN A 89 10.31 -7.66 8.14
N ARG A 90 9.76 -6.75 8.94
CA ARG A 90 10.25 -6.37 10.28
C ARG A 90 11.65 -5.75 10.26
N GLN A 91 12.00 -5.09 9.15
CA GLN A 91 13.30 -4.42 8.99
C GLN A 91 13.15 -2.92 8.71
N GLY A 92 11.94 -2.37 8.84
CA GLY A 92 11.68 -0.94 8.63
C GLY A 92 11.29 -0.54 7.21
N HIS A 93 11.23 -1.47 6.27
CA HIS A 93 10.89 -1.16 4.87
C HIS A 93 9.43 -0.73 4.71
N GLY A 94 8.53 -1.26 5.53
CA GLY A 94 7.13 -0.86 5.51
C GLY A 94 6.92 0.61 5.85
N SER A 95 7.65 1.14 6.81
CA SER A 95 7.60 2.55 7.17
C SER A 95 8.12 3.44 6.05
N VAL A 96 9.16 2.99 5.33
CA VAL A 96 9.66 3.70 4.15
C VAL A 96 8.60 3.70 3.05
N LEU A 97 7.95 2.56 2.81
CA LEU A 97 6.88 2.45 1.82
C LEU A 97 5.76 3.45 2.11
N LEU A 98 5.31 3.55 3.36
CA LEU A 98 4.27 4.52 3.74
C LEU A 98 4.71 5.95 3.48
N ARG A 99 5.93 6.33 3.85
CA ARG A 99 6.44 7.68 3.60
C ARG A 99 6.45 8.03 2.11
N LEU A 100 6.93 7.10 1.29
CA LEU A 100 7.00 7.34 -0.16
C LEU A 100 5.61 7.37 -0.78
N ALA A 101 4.68 6.53 -0.31
CA ALA A 101 3.29 6.57 -0.75
C ALA A 101 2.62 7.90 -0.37
N GLU A 102 2.89 8.41 0.83
CA GLU A 102 2.39 9.72 1.27
C GLU A 102 2.92 10.85 0.39
N ARG A 103 4.22 10.80 0.04
CA ARG A 103 4.80 11.78 -0.90
C ARG A 103 4.15 11.71 -2.27
N ALA A 104 3.95 10.50 -2.79
CA ALA A 104 3.29 10.31 -4.07
C ALA A 104 1.86 10.86 -4.05
N ALA A 105 1.11 10.58 -2.98
CA ALA A 105 -0.25 11.09 -2.82
C ALA A 105 -0.28 12.62 -2.78
N ARG A 106 0.64 13.24 -2.05
CA ARG A 106 0.75 14.71 -2.04
C ARG A 106 1.05 15.26 -3.43
N GLY A 107 1.94 14.62 -4.17
CA GLY A 107 2.24 15.01 -5.54
C GLY A 107 1.04 14.89 -6.47
N LEU A 108 0.06 14.07 -6.13
CA LEU A 108 -1.19 13.93 -6.86
C LEU A 108 -2.29 14.85 -6.32
N GLY A 109 -1.95 15.80 -5.44
CA GLY A 109 -2.89 16.77 -4.90
C GLY A 109 -3.76 16.25 -3.77
N ARG A 110 -3.41 15.09 -3.18
CA ARG A 110 -4.20 14.51 -2.09
C ARG A 110 -3.75 15.08 -0.75
N THR A 111 -4.71 15.29 0.14
CA THR A 111 -4.46 15.87 1.47
C THR A 111 -4.69 14.89 2.60
N GLU A 112 -5.21 13.71 2.28
CA GLU A 112 -5.61 12.72 3.29
C GLU A 112 -5.38 11.30 2.76
N ILE A 113 -4.82 10.45 3.63
CA ILE A 113 -4.67 9.02 3.35
C ILE A 113 -5.66 8.23 4.19
N VAL A 114 -6.28 7.23 3.60
CA VAL A 114 -7.16 6.29 4.30
C VAL A 114 -6.72 4.86 3.99
N ILE A 115 -6.68 4.02 5.01
CA ILE A 115 -6.25 2.62 4.90
C ILE A 115 -7.28 1.73 5.61
N ASN A 116 -7.64 0.61 4.99
CA ASN A 116 -8.41 -0.43 5.63
C ASN A 116 -7.43 -1.45 6.19
N ALA A 117 -7.17 -1.36 7.49
CA ALA A 117 -6.13 -2.13 8.14
C ALA A 117 -6.65 -3.48 8.62
N HIS A 118 -5.90 -4.54 8.36
CA HIS A 118 -6.12 -5.82 9.04
C HIS A 118 -5.78 -5.64 10.54
N PRO A 119 -6.53 -6.25 11.47
CA PRO A 119 -6.25 -6.09 12.89
C PRO A 119 -4.81 -6.39 13.30
N THR A 120 -4.15 -7.36 12.64
CA THR A 120 -2.74 -7.69 12.93
C THR A 120 -1.75 -6.61 12.50
N SER A 121 -2.18 -5.68 11.65
CA SER A 121 -1.34 -4.59 11.14
C SER A 121 -1.66 -3.23 11.78
N LEU A 122 -2.68 -3.17 12.63
CA LEU A 122 -3.14 -1.91 13.20
C LEU A 122 -2.02 -1.17 13.95
N SER A 123 -1.28 -1.86 14.80
CA SER A 123 -0.21 -1.24 15.58
C SER A 123 0.87 -0.62 14.70
N PHE A 124 1.17 -1.25 13.57
CA PHE A 124 2.12 -0.71 12.60
C PHE A 124 1.63 0.64 12.03
N TYR A 125 0.36 0.72 11.66
CA TYR A 125 -0.18 1.99 11.13
C TYR A 125 -0.25 3.07 12.20
N LEU A 126 -0.66 2.72 13.42
CA LEU A 126 -0.68 3.67 14.52
C LEU A 126 0.72 4.22 14.82
N ALA A 127 1.74 3.36 14.78
CA ALA A 127 3.13 3.77 14.98
C ALA A 127 3.64 4.71 13.88
N ASN A 128 3.00 4.70 12.71
CA ASN A 128 3.36 5.56 11.58
C ASN A 128 2.47 6.80 11.47
N GLY A 129 1.74 7.15 12.52
CA GLY A 129 0.98 8.39 12.59
C GLY A 129 -0.46 8.28 12.09
N TYR A 130 -0.92 7.10 11.76
CA TYR A 130 -2.31 6.86 11.39
C TYR A 130 -3.16 6.70 12.64
N ARG A 131 -4.45 6.98 12.54
CA ARG A 131 -5.38 6.83 13.67
C ARG A 131 -6.73 6.37 13.19
N GLU A 132 -7.43 5.64 14.04
CA GLU A 132 -8.82 5.25 13.81
C GLU A 132 -9.70 6.51 13.86
N GLY A 133 -10.83 6.49 13.14
CA GLY A 133 -11.77 7.59 13.15
C GLY A 133 -12.79 7.47 12.04
N GLU A 134 -13.63 8.50 11.95
CA GLU A 134 -14.64 8.62 10.91
C GLU A 134 -14.04 9.21 9.64
N TRP A 135 -13.18 8.44 9.01
CA TRP A 135 -12.57 8.81 7.74
C TRP A 135 -13.53 8.52 6.60
N ARG A 136 -13.73 9.49 5.73
CA ARG A 136 -14.58 9.28 4.56
C ARG A 136 -13.82 8.48 3.52
N ASP A 137 -14.45 7.40 3.07
CA ASP A 137 -13.99 6.61 1.94
C ASP A 137 -15.21 6.30 1.10
N ALA A 138 -15.07 6.36 -0.21
CA ALA A 138 -16.18 6.10 -1.13
C ALA A 138 -16.62 4.63 -1.09
N ALA A 139 -15.71 3.72 -0.75
CA ALA A 139 -16.02 2.30 -0.64
C ALA A 139 -16.45 1.92 0.77
N PRO A 140 -17.40 0.99 0.93
CA PRO A 140 -17.73 0.46 2.25
C PRO A 140 -16.51 -0.22 2.89
N LEU A 141 -16.42 -0.14 4.22
CA LEU A 141 -15.37 -0.82 4.96
C LEU A 141 -15.65 -2.33 4.93
N PRO A 142 -14.74 -3.15 4.40
CA PRO A 142 -14.91 -4.60 4.46
C PRO A 142 -14.99 -5.11 5.90
N ALA A 143 -15.74 -6.21 6.10
CA ALA A 143 -15.88 -6.82 7.41
C ALA A 143 -14.51 -7.19 8.00
N ASN A 144 -14.38 -7.02 9.30
CA ASN A 144 -13.17 -7.36 10.08
C ASN A 144 -11.94 -6.50 9.78
N LEU A 145 -12.10 -5.41 9.02
CA LEU A 145 -11.03 -4.44 8.81
C LEU A 145 -11.28 -3.18 9.65
N ILE A 146 -10.22 -2.46 9.93
CA ILE A 146 -10.26 -1.24 10.74
C ILE A 146 -9.82 -0.07 9.87
N ARG A 147 -10.66 0.96 9.80
CA ARG A 147 -10.32 2.15 9.01
C ARG A 147 -9.44 3.08 9.82
N VAL A 148 -8.28 3.38 9.26
CA VAL A 148 -7.37 4.37 9.82
C VAL A 148 -7.05 5.42 8.76
N GLY A 149 -6.66 6.59 9.19
CA GLY A 149 -6.32 7.67 8.28
C GLY A 149 -5.28 8.61 8.84
N LYS A 150 -4.77 9.45 7.95
CA LYS A 150 -3.76 10.44 8.28
C LYS A 150 -3.93 11.65 7.37
N ARG A 151 -3.90 12.84 7.95
CA ARG A 151 -3.86 14.07 7.17
C ARG A 151 -2.42 14.36 6.77
N LEU A 152 -2.24 14.73 5.51
CA LEU A 152 -0.94 15.08 4.97
C LEU A 152 -0.70 16.58 5.17
N SER A 153 0.46 16.93 5.65
CA SER A 153 0.87 18.33 5.86
C SER A 153 1.50 18.93 4.61
#